data_baf57bc9fb24d45370a5ee7db20427b3
#
_entry.id   baf57bc9fb24d45370a5ee7db20427b3
#
_cell.length_a   1.000
_cell.length_b   1.000
_cell.length_c   1.000
_cell.angle_alpha   90.00
_cell.angle_beta   90.00
_cell.angle_gamma   90.00
#
_symmetry.space_group_name_H-M   'P 1'
#
loop_
_entity.id
_entity.type
_entity.pdbx_description
1 polymer ?
#
loop_
_entity_poly.entity_id
_entity_poly.type
_entity_poly.pdbx_seq_one_letter_code
_entity_poly.pdbx_strand_id
1 'polypeptide(L)'
;MIKRREFLKGALLSGFIPTSLANISSPVEPLKVSAFGGFFQKAFESSICKQFTEETNIPVTTMSQGQGDDWLFPLIRAVRGGLAPMDVTILDEVGLIKLMGMGDIVKSLNLDKMTNAGELTGRYLFQHNGRTFGVGVMEWYQNIVTNPEVLVSPPTSWRQLFEDDLYKGKIGLIGLYDGGMIEVVAKTYFDGNETLNTRAGIRAVIEKVGKLKEQVGFWWTAESQMEQAIRSQNVIAGSFFHDVALLLKEDNFPIDSTFPIEGSFTGINKLCIPSTSKRTQDAEMFIDFCARPDNQARFAREMRLAPVISQKRAGLNDIEFSEVSTSIEPIPQAAQTMVKDADYLQRLWQRMITS
;
A
#
# COMPACT_ATOMS: atom_id res chain seq x y z
N MET A 1 -20.44 51.59 51.24
CA MET A 1 -21.61 51.91 52.11
C MET A 1 -22.83 52.08 51.24
N ILE A 2 -23.99 51.56 51.77
CA ILE A 2 -25.37 51.75 51.28
C ILE A 2 -25.72 50.77 50.14
N LYS A 3 -26.50 49.88 50.43
CA LYS A 3 -27.69 49.31 51.01
C LYS A 3 -28.59 48.65 49.98
N ARG A 4 -28.92 47.44 50.35
CA ARG A 4 -29.95 46.57 49.78
C ARG A 4 -31.32 47.17 49.78
N ARG A 5 -32.18 46.61 48.93
CA ARG A 5 -33.63 46.34 49.06
C ARG A 5 -34.58 47.13 48.19
N GLU A 6 -35.34 46.23 47.52
CA GLU A 6 -36.78 46.23 47.23
C GLU A 6 -37.22 46.82 45.89
N PHE A 7 -37.72 45.93 45.02
CA PHE A 7 -39.16 45.95 44.73
C PHE A 7 -39.56 44.66 43.97
N LEU A 8 -40.31 43.83 44.67
CA LEU A 8 -41.19 42.82 44.08
C LEU A 8 -42.48 43.52 43.65
N LYS A 9 -42.96 43.26 42.43
CA LYS A 9 -44.37 42.93 42.08
C LYS A 9 -44.61 42.94 40.57
N GLY A 10 -45.02 41.77 40.06
CA GLY A 10 -46.18 41.65 39.20
C GLY A 10 -45.94 41.64 37.70
N ALA A 11 -45.93 40.45 37.09
CA ALA A 11 -46.89 40.07 36.05
C ALA A 11 -46.60 38.66 35.59
N LEU A 12 -47.45 37.71 35.92
CA LEU A 12 -47.61 36.43 35.28
C LEU A 12 -48.12 36.64 33.85
N LEU A 13 -47.28 36.41 32.87
CA LEU A 13 -47.69 36.12 31.50
C LEU A 13 -47.11 34.76 31.12
N SER A 14 -47.98 33.76 31.17
CA SER A 14 -47.79 32.41 30.66
C SER A 14 -47.63 32.47 29.14
N GLY A 15 -46.40 32.60 28.68
CA GLY A 15 -46.01 32.38 27.30
C GLY A 15 -45.61 30.90 27.14
N PHE A 16 -46.43 30.09 26.52
CA PHE A 16 -46.07 28.79 25.99
C PHE A 16 -44.96 29.02 24.95
N ILE A 17 -43.71 28.75 25.33
CA ILE A 17 -42.61 28.58 24.38
C ILE A 17 -42.68 27.10 23.95
N PRO A 18 -42.97 26.79 22.67
CA PRO A 18 -42.79 25.45 22.20
C PRO A 18 -41.27 25.17 22.23
N THR A 19 -40.82 24.43 23.21
CA THR A 19 -39.50 23.78 23.17
C THR A 19 -39.54 22.78 22.01
N SER A 20 -39.16 23.23 20.82
CA SER A 20 -38.69 22.35 19.80
C SER A 20 -37.40 21.72 20.39
N LEU A 21 -37.52 20.49 20.89
CA LEU A 21 -36.40 19.60 21.09
C LEU A 21 -35.77 19.41 19.71
N ALA A 22 -34.85 20.29 19.34
CA ALA A 22 -33.88 19.97 18.31
C ALA A 22 -33.22 18.68 18.80
N ASN A 23 -33.51 17.58 18.14
CA ASN A 23 -32.70 16.36 18.26
C ASN A 23 -31.27 16.73 17.88
N ILE A 24 -30.49 17.11 18.87
CA ILE A 24 -29.03 17.17 18.73
C ILE A 24 -28.62 15.69 18.64
N SER A 25 -28.64 15.16 17.42
CA SER A 25 -28.00 13.88 17.15
C SER A 25 -26.57 14.00 17.62
N SER A 26 -26.17 13.15 18.55
CA SER A 26 -24.77 13.07 18.97
C SER A 26 -23.90 12.99 17.72
N PRO A 27 -22.80 13.75 17.64
CA PRO A 27 -21.93 13.70 16.47
C PRO A 27 -21.52 12.26 16.23
N VAL A 28 -21.70 11.80 14.99
CA VAL A 28 -21.29 10.44 14.58
C VAL A 28 -19.79 10.34 14.78
N GLU A 29 -19.34 9.40 15.60
CA GLU A 29 -17.90 9.17 15.76
C GLU A 29 -17.26 8.83 14.40
N PRO A 30 -16.11 9.42 14.06
CA PRO A 30 -15.46 9.14 12.80
C PRO A 30 -14.97 7.69 12.72
N LEU A 31 -15.08 7.08 11.54
CA LEU A 31 -14.43 5.83 11.20
C LEU A 31 -12.90 6.07 11.14
N LYS A 32 -12.14 5.31 11.91
CA LYS A 32 -10.68 5.46 11.99
C LYS A 32 -10.02 4.54 10.97
N VAL A 33 -9.30 5.11 10.03
CA VAL A 33 -8.62 4.38 8.96
C VAL A 33 -7.12 4.65 9.03
N SER A 34 -6.29 3.63 9.05
CA SER A 34 -4.85 3.85 8.91
C SER A 34 -4.45 3.98 7.45
N ALA A 35 -3.46 4.82 7.18
CA ALA A 35 -2.93 5.07 5.84
C ALA A 35 -1.41 5.31 5.91
N PHE A 36 -0.69 5.00 4.85
CA PHE A 36 0.73 5.38 4.77
C PHE A 36 0.85 6.91 4.83
N GLY A 37 1.82 7.40 5.59
CA GLY A 37 1.98 8.84 5.82
C GLY A 37 2.36 9.64 4.56
N GLY A 38 2.54 10.95 4.75
CA GLY A 38 3.05 11.83 3.70
C GLY A 38 2.04 12.10 2.58
N PHE A 39 2.49 12.01 1.32
CA PHE A 39 1.66 12.25 0.14
C PHE A 39 0.50 11.27 0.04
N PHE A 40 0.76 9.99 0.24
CA PHE A 40 -0.26 8.94 0.18
C PHE A 40 -1.47 9.26 1.07
N GLN A 41 -1.22 9.58 2.35
CA GLN A 41 -2.31 9.89 3.29
C GLN A 41 -3.15 11.07 2.82
N LYS A 42 -2.51 12.17 2.38
CA LYS A 42 -3.21 13.36 1.90
C LYS A 42 -4.06 13.08 0.66
N ALA A 43 -3.51 12.33 -0.30
CA ALA A 43 -4.22 11.94 -1.50
C ALA A 43 -5.40 11.00 -1.16
N PHE A 44 -5.19 10.02 -0.29
CA PHE A 44 -6.23 9.11 0.17
C PHE A 44 -7.37 9.84 0.92
N GLU A 45 -7.03 10.81 1.77
CA GLU A 45 -8.01 11.66 2.46
C GLU A 45 -8.85 12.46 1.46
N SER A 46 -8.21 13.15 0.52
CA SER A 46 -8.92 14.03 -0.43
C SER A 46 -9.72 13.26 -1.49
N SER A 47 -9.19 12.13 -1.97
CA SER A 47 -9.77 11.39 -3.09
C SER A 47 -10.82 10.36 -2.65
N ILE A 48 -10.62 9.73 -1.49
CA ILE A 48 -11.46 8.60 -1.05
C ILE A 48 -12.23 8.91 0.22
N CYS A 49 -11.55 9.31 1.31
CA CYS A 49 -12.20 9.48 2.60
C CYS A 49 -13.24 10.61 2.59
N LYS A 50 -12.94 11.70 1.90
CA LYS A 50 -13.86 12.81 1.72
C LYS A 50 -15.12 12.38 0.96
N GLN A 51 -14.96 11.67 -0.15
CA GLN A 51 -16.09 11.19 -0.96
C GLN A 51 -16.97 10.21 -0.18
N PHE A 52 -16.34 9.28 0.55
CA PHE A 52 -17.07 8.36 1.42
C PHE A 52 -17.91 9.13 2.46
N THR A 53 -17.33 10.13 3.10
CA THR A 53 -18.04 10.97 4.09
C THR A 53 -19.22 11.70 3.46
N GLU A 54 -19.03 12.30 2.27
CA GLU A 54 -20.07 13.05 1.55
C GLU A 54 -21.24 12.14 1.13
N GLU A 55 -20.96 10.90 0.72
CA GLU A 55 -22.01 9.96 0.26
C GLU A 55 -22.74 9.25 1.41
N THR A 56 -22.04 8.96 2.51
CA THR A 56 -22.58 8.10 3.59
C THR A 56 -22.94 8.87 4.85
N ASN A 57 -22.51 10.12 4.98
CA ASN A 57 -22.55 10.90 6.23
C ASN A 57 -21.78 10.25 7.39
N ILE A 58 -20.87 9.31 7.12
CA ILE A 58 -19.95 8.71 8.09
C ILE A 58 -18.62 9.44 8.00
N PRO A 59 -18.24 10.27 8.99
CA PRO A 59 -16.95 10.94 8.97
C PRO A 59 -15.80 9.91 8.99
N VAL A 60 -14.72 10.19 8.28
CA VAL A 60 -13.49 9.38 8.31
C VAL A 60 -12.35 10.22 8.87
N THR A 61 -11.59 9.64 9.80
CA THR A 61 -10.29 10.19 10.22
C THR A 61 -9.20 9.21 9.88
N THR A 62 -8.10 9.69 9.33
CA THR A 62 -6.94 8.86 9.05
C THR A 62 -5.90 8.99 10.14
N MET A 63 -5.07 7.97 10.27
CA MET A 63 -3.86 7.99 11.06
C MET A 63 -2.70 7.39 10.27
N SER A 64 -1.53 8.00 10.41
CA SER A 64 -0.33 7.48 9.74
C SER A 64 0.06 6.13 10.30
N GLN A 65 0.32 5.16 9.41
CA GLN A 65 0.86 3.85 9.76
C GLN A 65 2.28 3.69 9.23
N GLY A 66 3.08 2.88 9.94
CA GLY A 66 4.37 2.40 9.47
C GLY A 66 4.22 1.27 8.43
N GLN A 67 5.34 0.76 7.95
CA GLN A 67 5.38 -0.39 7.04
C GLN A 67 5.84 -1.66 7.77
N GLY A 68 5.47 -2.82 7.23
CA GLY A 68 5.95 -4.12 7.69
C GLY A 68 5.79 -4.36 9.19
N ASP A 69 6.82 -4.89 9.81
CA ASP A 69 6.81 -5.28 11.22
C ASP A 69 6.73 -4.10 12.19
N ASP A 70 7.17 -2.90 11.78
CA ASP A 70 7.06 -1.68 12.58
C ASP A 70 5.61 -1.25 12.81
N TRP A 71 4.71 -1.62 11.92
CA TRP A 71 3.27 -1.45 12.08
C TRP A 71 2.60 -2.69 12.68
N LEU A 72 2.97 -3.87 12.19
CA LEU A 72 2.30 -5.12 12.52
C LEU A 72 2.37 -5.45 14.02
N PHE A 73 3.54 -5.33 14.65
CA PHE A 73 3.69 -5.67 16.08
C PHE A 73 2.96 -4.69 17.01
N PRO A 74 2.97 -3.36 16.81
CA PRO A 74 2.10 -2.45 17.56
C PRO A 74 0.61 -2.77 17.42
N LEU A 75 0.14 -3.10 16.22
CA LEU A 75 -1.25 -3.50 15.95
C LEU A 75 -1.61 -4.75 16.78
N ILE A 76 -0.77 -5.81 16.73
CA ILE A 76 -0.98 -7.04 17.50
C ILE A 76 -1.08 -6.74 19.00
N ARG A 77 -0.16 -5.93 19.54
CA ARG A 77 -0.17 -5.56 20.96
C ARG A 77 -1.45 -4.82 21.35
N ALA A 78 -1.89 -3.86 20.53
CA ALA A 78 -3.11 -3.10 20.78
C ALA A 78 -4.35 -4.02 20.79
N VAL A 79 -4.50 -4.86 19.77
CA VAL A 79 -5.63 -5.79 19.65
C VAL A 79 -5.66 -6.78 20.80
N ARG A 80 -4.52 -7.40 21.17
CA ARG A 80 -4.43 -8.30 22.34
C ARG A 80 -4.74 -7.61 23.66
N GLY A 81 -4.48 -6.30 23.74
CA GLY A 81 -4.88 -5.46 24.87
C GLY A 81 -6.34 -5.02 24.84
N GLY A 82 -7.14 -5.49 23.89
CA GLY A 82 -8.56 -5.11 23.74
C GLY A 82 -8.77 -3.71 23.16
N LEU A 83 -7.74 -3.09 22.61
CA LEU A 83 -7.82 -1.74 22.02
C LEU A 83 -8.10 -1.83 20.51
N ALA A 84 -8.94 -0.92 20.02
CA ALA A 84 -9.18 -0.69 18.60
C ALA A 84 -8.60 0.67 18.20
N PRO A 85 -7.29 0.75 17.91
CA PRO A 85 -6.67 2.03 17.56
C PRO A 85 -7.19 2.58 16.23
N MET A 86 -7.63 1.70 15.33
CA MET A 86 -8.31 2.00 14.07
C MET A 86 -9.41 0.97 13.79
N ASP A 87 -10.30 1.30 12.87
CA ASP A 87 -11.38 0.41 12.40
C ASP A 87 -11.00 -0.30 11.10
N VAL A 88 -10.19 0.35 10.25
CA VAL A 88 -9.64 -0.22 9.02
C VAL A 88 -8.14 0.01 9.00
N THR A 89 -7.38 -1.01 8.63
CA THR A 89 -5.92 -0.95 8.47
C THR A 89 -5.47 -1.51 7.12
N ILE A 90 -4.36 -1.00 6.60
CA ILE A 90 -3.74 -1.51 5.37
C ILE A 90 -2.68 -2.55 5.73
N LEU A 91 -2.76 -3.72 5.14
CA LEU A 91 -1.76 -4.79 5.30
C LEU A 91 -1.39 -5.38 3.95
N ASP A 92 -0.15 -5.82 3.83
CA ASP A 92 0.32 -6.64 2.72
C ASP A 92 0.06 -8.13 2.98
N GLU A 93 0.40 -8.95 2.02
CA GLU A 93 0.20 -10.41 2.12
C GLU A 93 1.09 -11.05 3.16
N VAL A 94 2.34 -10.61 3.29
CA VAL A 94 3.29 -11.11 4.32
C VAL A 94 2.76 -10.83 5.70
N GLY A 95 2.28 -9.62 5.97
CA GLY A 95 1.67 -9.23 7.24
C GLY A 95 0.46 -10.09 7.56
N LEU A 96 -0.43 -10.32 6.60
CA LEU A 96 -1.62 -11.14 6.79
C LEU A 96 -1.29 -12.61 7.07
N ILE A 97 -0.32 -13.20 6.37
CA ILE A 97 0.13 -14.58 6.65
C ILE A 97 0.68 -14.68 8.07
N LYS A 98 1.51 -13.72 8.50
CA LYS A 98 2.01 -13.67 9.89
C LYS A 98 0.86 -13.63 10.90
N LEU A 99 -0.16 -12.80 10.65
CA LEU A 99 -1.32 -12.66 11.55
C LEU A 99 -2.12 -13.94 11.69
N MET A 100 -2.29 -14.72 10.62
CA MET A 100 -3.03 -16.00 10.68
C MET A 100 -2.41 -17.00 11.67
N GLY A 101 -1.10 -16.92 11.90
CA GLY A 101 -0.41 -17.71 12.92
C GLY A 101 -0.48 -17.16 14.35
N MET A 102 -1.04 -15.96 14.55
CA MET A 102 -1.00 -15.24 15.82
C MET A 102 -2.35 -15.12 16.56
N GLY A 103 -3.40 -15.76 16.03
CA GLY A 103 -4.76 -15.73 16.58
C GLY A 103 -5.63 -14.65 15.94
N ASP A 104 -6.75 -14.32 16.58
CA ASP A 104 -7.79 -13.44 16.05
C ASP A 104 -7.40 -11.96 16.12
N ILE A 105 -6.45 -11.55 15.30
CA ILE A 105 -6.01 -10.14 15.23
C ILE A 105 -6.85 -9.33 14.24
N VAL A 106 -7.30 -9.93 13.15
CA VAL A 106 -8.20 -9.32 12.16
C VAL A 106 -9.47 -10.14 12.01
N LYS A 107 -10.57 -9.47 11.68
CA LYS A 107 -11.88 -10.09 11.42
C LYS A 107 -11.96 -10.66 10.02
N SER A 108 -12.75 -11.73 9.86
CA SER A 108 -13.22 -12.10 8.53
C SER A 108 -14.29 -11.14 8.04
N LEU A 109 -14.24 -10.83 6.76
CA LEU A 109 -15.14 -9.95 6.04
C LEU A 109 -16.32 -10.75 5.46
N ASN A 110 -17.49 -10.13 5.42
CA ASN A 110 -18.67 -10.72 4.82
C ASN A 110 -18.84 -10.22 3.38
N LEU A 111 -18.19 -10.91 2.41
CA LEU A 111 -18.22 -10.51 1.00
C LEU A 111 -19.63 -10.55 0.40
N ASP A 112 -20.57 -11.35 0.92
CA ASP A 112 -21.95 -11.40 0.42
C ASP A 112 -22.69 -10.06 0.58
N LYS A 113 -22.20 -9.20 1.48
CA LYS A 113 -22.73 -7.86 1.72
C LYS A 113 -21.92 -6.75 1.05
N MET A 114 -20.85 -7.10 0.36
CA MET A 114 -19.91 -6.18 -0.25
C MET A 114 -19.99 -6.30 -1.77
N THR A 115 -20.85 -5.50 -2.40
CA THR A 115 -21.21 -5.64 -3.82
C THR A 115 -20.00 -5.53 -4.74
N ASN A 116 -19.09 -4.59 -4.45
CA ASN A 116 -17.94 -4.33 -5.30
C ASN A 116 -16.75 -5.22 -4.95
N ALA A 117 -16.43 -5.33 -3.65
CA ALA A 117 -15.37 -6.20 -3.16
C ALA A 117 -15.70 -7.68 -3.35
N GLY A 118 -16.97 -8.07 -3.29
CA GLY A 118 -17.42 -9.45 -3.53
C GLY A 118 -17.19 -9.94 -4.97
N GLU A 119 -16.98 -9.04 -5.92
CA GLU A 119 -16.63 -9.37 -7.31
C GLU A 119 -15.13 -9.56 -7.56
N LEU A 120 -14.29 -9.20 -6.59
CA LEU A 120 -12.85 -9.41 -6.67
C LEU A 120 -12.51 -10.89 -6.46
N THR A 121 -11.47 -11.35 -7.13
CA THR A 121 -11.03 -12.75 -7.09
C THR A 121 -9.51 -12.87 -7.03
N GLY A 122 -9.03 -14.09 -6.76
CA GLY A 122 -7.61 -14.41 -6.81
C GLY A 122 -6.78 -13.58 -5.83
N ARG A 123 -5.69 -13.02 -6.31
CA ARG A 123 -4.70 -12.27 -5.51
C ARG A 123 -5.23 -11.02 -4.80
N TYR A 124 -6.39 -10.52 -5.22
CA TYR A 124 -7.01 -9.35 -4.60
C TYR A 124 -7.76 -9.67 -3.30
N LEU A 125 -7.99 -10.94 -3.01
CA LEU A 125 -8.58 -11.38 -1.74
C LEU A 125 -7.55 -12.16 -0.94
N PHE A 126 -7.37 -11.80 0.33
CA PHE A 126 -6.62 -12.65 1.24
C PHE A 126 -7.58 -13.60 1.95
N GLN A 127 -7.45 -14.88 1.63
CA GLN A 127 -8.30 -15.94 2.16
C GLN A 127 -7.50 -16.92 3.02
N HIS A 128 -8.09 -17.30 4.13
CA HIS A 128 -7.54 -18.33 5.03
C HIS A 128 -8.69 -19.20 5.56
N ASN A 129 -8.55 -20.53 5.45
CA ASN A 129 -9.58 -21.50 5.87
C ASN A 129 -10.99 -21.17 5.35
N GLY A 130 -11.11 -20.82 4.07
CA GLY A 130 -12.37 -20.49 3.41
C GLY A 130 -13.01 -19.17 3.83
N ARG A 131 -12.32 -18.32 4.57
CA ARG A 131 -12.81 -16.99 5.00
C ARG A 131 -11.90 -15.91 4.46
N THR A 132 -12.47 -14.76 4.10
CA THR A 132 -11.71 -13.59 3.62
C THR A 132 -11.38 -12.67 4.78
N PHE A 133 -10.12 -12.22 4.88
CA PHE A 133 -9.62 -11.34 5.94
C PHE A 133 -9.04 -10.01 5.42
N GLY A 134 -8.85 -9.90 4.12
CA GLY A 134 -8.36 -8.67 3.49
C GLY A 134 -8.85 -8.54 2.06
N VAL A 135 -9.18 -7.32 1.66
CA VAL A 135 -9.58 -6.94 0.31
C VAL A 135 -8.55 -6.00 -0.26
N GLY A 136 -7.91 -6.40 -1.36
CA GLY A 136 -6.97 -5.59 -2.12
C GLY A 136 -7.72 -4.51 -2.87
N VAL A 137 -7.33 -3.27 -2.64
CA VAL A 137 -7.95 -2.11 -3.30
C VAL A 137 -6.94 -1.23 -4.02
N MET A 138 -5.65 -1.50 -3.80
CA MET A 138 -4.54 -0.75 -4.37
C MET A 138 -3.43 -1.71 -4.76
N GLU A 139 -3.01 -1.65 -6.02
CA GLU A 139 -1.86 -2.39 -6.52
C GLU A 139 -0.78 -1.42 -6.94
N TRP A 140 0.48 -1.71 -6.58
CA TRP A 140 1.65 -0.93 -6.92
C TRP A 140 2.71 -1.81 -7.58
N TYR A 141 3.58 -1.18 -8.36
CA TYR A 141 4.65 -1.85 -9.08
C TYR A 141 6.01 -1.30 -8.69
N GLN A 142 7.02 -2.16 -8.67
CA GLN A 142 8.41 -1.76 -8.72
C GLN A 142 8.95 -2.03 -10.13
N ASN A 143 9.32 -0.95 -10.78
CA ASN A 143 9.72 -0.93 -12.18
C ASN A 143 11.22 -0.63 -12.34
N ILE A 144 11.68 -0.72 -13.58
CA ILE A 144 12.95 -0.11 -13.96
C ILE A 144 12.72 1.39 -14.11
N VAL A 145 13.49 2.19 -13.36
CA VAL A 145 13.53 3.64 -13.54
C VAL A 145 14.85 4.08 -14.12
N THR A 146 14.81 5.19 -14.87
CA THR A 146 15.99 5.78 -15.52
C THR A 146 15.99 7.29 -15.39
N ASN A 147 17.18 7.89 -15.45
CA ASN A 147 17.31 9.34 -15.60
C ASN A 147 17.33 9.68 -17.11
N PRO A 148 16.29 10.31 -17.68
CA PRO A 148 16.19 10.63 -19.11
C PRO A 148 17.20 11.69 -19.58
N GLU A 149 17.79 12.47 -18.67
CA GLU A 149 18.85 13.42 -19.02
C GLU A 149 20.17 12.71 -19.36
N VAL A 150 20.32 11.45 -18.92
CA VAL A 150 21.54 10.65 -19.14
C VAL A 150 21.29 9.51 -20.12
N LEU A 151 20.10 8.89 -20.07
CA LEU A 151 19.74 7.72 -20.87
C LEU A 151 18.63 8.04 -21.86
N VAL A 152 18.97 8.13 -23.15
CA VAL A 152 17.99 8.35 -24.23
C VAL A 152 17.13 7.10 -24.50
N SER A 153 17.70 5.92 -24.29
CA SER A 153 17.01 4.65 -24.51
C SER A 153 17.01 3.84 -23.21
N PRO A 154 15.88 3.80 -22.50
CA PRO A 154 15.79 3.03 -21.26
C PRO A 154 15.87 1.52 -21.51
N PRO A 155 16.38 0.72 -20.55
CA PRO A 155 16.31 -0.73 -20.64
C PRO A 155 14.86 -1.20 -20.52
N THR A 156 14.49 -2.19 -21.31
CA THR A 156 13.14 -2.78 -21.32
C THR A 156 13.09 -4.14 -20.62
N SER A 157 14.19 -4.57 -20.01
CA SER A 157 14.38 -5.90 -19.42
C SER A 157 15.24 -5.79 -18.16
N TRP A 158 14.88 -6.52 -17.09
CA TRP A 158 15.74 -6.69 -15.94
C TRP A 158 17.07 -7.31 -16.31
N ARG A 159 17.07 -8.28 -17.25
CA ARG A 159 18.31 -8.90 -17.73
C ARG A 159 19.22 -7.88 -18.39
N GLN A 160 18.68 -7.00 -19.24
CA GLN A 160 19.45 -5.92 -19.86
C GLN A 160 20.06 -5.00 -18.80
N LEU A 161 19.27 -4.57 -17.81
CA LEU A 161 19.76 -3.70 -16.71
C LEU A 161 20.90 -4.38 -15.94
N PHE A 162 20.85 -5.70 -15.76
CA PHE A 162 21.80 -6.44 -14.93
C PHE A 162 23.04 -6.95 -15.69
N GLU A 163 23.04 -6.98 -17.01
CA GLU A 163 24.11 -7.62 -17.80
C GLU A 163 24.82 -6.64 -18.76
N ASP A 164 24.21 -5.51 -19.11
CA ASP A 164 24.82 -4.54 -20.02
C ASP A 164 25.89 -3.70 -19.30
N ASP A 165 27.09 -3.64 -19.85
CA ASP A 165 28.23 -2.89 -19.30
C ASP A 165 27.97 -1.37 -19.17
N LEU A 166 26.98 -0.84 -19.91
CA LEU A 166 26.54 0.55 -19.81
C LEU A 166 26.13 0.91 -18.38
N TYR A 167 25.52 -0.04 -17.66
CA TYR A 167 24.99 0.16 -16.31
C TYR A 167 25.96 -0.21 -15.19
N LYS A 168 27.15 -0.72 -15.51
CA LYS A 168 28.12 -1.20 -14.51
C LYS A 168 28.47 -0.15 -13.49
N GLY A 169 28.16 -0.44 -12.20
CA GLY A 169 28.39 0.46 -11.08
C GLY A 169 27.49 1.70 -11.05
N LYS A 170 26.39 1.71 -11.85
CA LYS A 170 25.53 2.90 -12.02
C LYS A 170 24.06 2.64 -11.76
N ILE A 171 23.68 1.45 -11.28
CA ILE A 171 22.28 1.17 -10.93
C ILE A 171 22.05 1.26 -9.41
N GLY A 172 20.86 1.75 -9.05
CA GLY A 172 20.36 1.75 -7.68
C GLY A 172 19.33 0.64 -7.49
N LEU A 173 19.54 -0.24 -6.53
CA LEU A 173 18.59 -1.31 -6.20
C LEU A 173 18.16 -1.23 -4.74
N ILE A 174 16.96 -1.72 -4.43
CA ILE A 174 16.48 -1.81 -3.05
C ILE A 174 17.34 -2.81 -2.26
N GLY A 175 17.84 -2.36 -1.10
CA GLY A 175 18.76 -3.12 -0.24
C GLY A 175 18.06 -3.97 0.82
N LEU A 176 16.72 -4.04 0.81
CA LEU A 176 15.94 -4.85 1.72
C LEU A 176 15.71 -6.26 1.15
N TYR A 177 15.82 -7.30 1.98
CA TYR A 177 15.64 -8.70 1.53
C TYR A 177 14.21 -8.99 1.04
N ASP A 178 13.22 -8.25 1.56
CA ASP A 178 11.80 -8.31 1.22
C ASP A 178 11.38 -7.22 0.21
N GLY A 179 12.35 -6.53 -0.38
CA GLY A 179 12.13 -5.45 -1.33
C GLY A 179 11.94 -5.87 -2.78
N GLY A 180 11.70 -7.15 -3.07
CA GLY A 180 11.35 -7.66 -4.40
C GLY A 180 12.52 -8.08 -5.29
N MET A 181 13.78 -7.73 -4.96
CA MET A 181 14.92 -8.10 -5.82
C MET A 181 15.18 -9.59 -5.86
N ILE A 182 14.83 -10.34 -4.84
CA ILE A 182 14.94 -11.81 -4.82
C ILE A 182 13.97 -12.41 -5.86
N GLU A 183 12.72 -11.96 -5.87
CA GLU A 183 11.69 -12.40 -6.82
C GLU A 183 12.02 -11.98 -8.25
N VAL A 184 12.49 -10.74 -8.44
CA VAL A 184 12.93 -10.23 -9.75
C VAL A 184 14.06 -11.10 -10.32
N VAL A 185 15.09 -11.39 -9.53
CA VAL A 185 16.22 -12.24 -9.97
C VAL A 185 15.78 -13.70 -10.17
N ALA A 186 14.88 -14.20 -9.30
CA ALA A 186 14.30 -15.54 -9.47
C ALA A 186 13.52 -15.64 -10.81
N LYS A 187 12.72 -14.63 -11.16
CA LYS A 187 11.97 -14.59 -12.42
C LYS A 187 12.88 -14.43 -13.64
N THR A 188 13.92 -13.58 -13.52
CA THR A 188 14.82 -13.25 -14.65
C THR A 188 15.75 -14.43 -15.02
N TYR A 189 16.18 -15.24 -14.03
CA TYR A 189 17.24 -16.22 -14.21
C TYR A 189 16.88 -17.66 -13.87
N PHE A 190 15.72 -17.88 -13.23
CA PHE A 190 15.25 -19.19 -12.76
C PHE A 190 13.76 -19.36 -13.06
N ASP A 191 13.09 -20.30 -12.39
CA ASP A 191 11.67 -20.59 -12.56
C ASP A 191 10.75 -19.70 -11.68
N GLY A 192 11.16 -18.45 -11.45
CA GLY A 192 10.40 -17.51 -10.61
C GLY A 192 10.27 -17.98 -9.16
N ASN A 193 9.11 -17.72 -8.56
CA ASN A 193 8.86 -18.04 -7.15
C ASN A 193 8.90 -19.53 -6.82
N GLU A 194 8.74 -20.43 -7.81
CA GLU A 194 8.90 -21.88 -7.62
C GLU A 194 10.32 -22.21 -7.13
N THR A 195 11.33 -21.50 -7.64
CA THR A 195 12.72 -21.66 -7.18
C THR A 195 12.85 -21.31 -5.69
N LEU A 196 12.08 -20.36 -5.19
CA LEU A 196 12.14 -19.88 -3.79
C LEU A 196 11.46 -20.82 -2.79
N ASN A 197 10.77 -21.87 -3.24
CA ASN A 197 10.11 -22.85 -2.37
C ASN A 197 11.10 -23.74 -1.60
N THR A 198 12.39 -23.71 -1.95
CA THR A 198 13.43 -24.49 -1.27
C THR A 198 14.61 -23.61 -0.82
N ARG A 199 15.25 -23.99 0.29
CA ARG A 199 16.46 -23.28 0.76
C ARG A 199 17.63 -23.35 -0.23
N ALA A 200 17.73 -24.42 -1.01
CA ALA A 200 18.73 -24.53 -2.07
C ALA A 200 18.47 -23.49 -3.17
N GLY A 201 17.22 -23.35 -3.60
CA GLY A 201 16.82 -22.36 -4.59
C GLY A 201 16.99 -20.91 -4.07
N ILE A 202 16.56 -20.64 -2.82
CA ILE A 202 16.80 -19.35 -2.17
C ILE A 202 18.29 -18.98 -2.22
N ARG A 203 19.16 -19.93 -1.84
CA ARG A 203 20.61 -19.72 -1.87
C ARG A 203 21.11 -19.43 -3.28
N ALA A 204 20.70 -20.22 -4.28
CA ALA A 204 21.10 -20.02 -5.67
C ALA A 204 20.70 -18.63 -6.20
N VAL A 205 19.49 -18.17 -5.88
CA VAL A 205 19.02 -16.83 -6.26
C VAL A 205 19.86 -15.75 -5.59
N ILE A 206 20.11 -15.82 -4.28
CA ILE A 206 20.91 -14.81 -3.57
C ILE A 206 22.38 -14.82 -4.04
N GLU A 207 22.96 -15.99 -4.36
CA GLU A 207 24.28 -16.08 -4.98
C GLU A 207 24.30 -15.42 -6.37
N LYS A 208 23.20 -15.54 -7.15
CA LYS A 208 23.07 -14.81 -8.42
C LYS A 208 23.00 -13.29 -8.20
N VAL A 209 22.22 -12.80 -7.20
CA VAL A 209 22.22 -11.38 -6.82
C VAL A 209 23.63 -10.91 -6.47
N GLY A 210 24.39 -11.71 -5.72
CA GLY A 210 25.78 -11.41 -5.39
C GLY A 210 26.69 -11.24 -6.62
N LYS A 211 26.44 -12.02 -7.68
CA LYS A 211 27.19 -11.86 -8.95
C LYS A 211 26.81 -10.61 -9.74
N LEU A 212 25.64 -10.01 -9.44
CA LEU A 212 25.19 -8.77 -10.06
C LEU A 212 25.70 -7.51 -9.34
N LYS A 213 26.40 -7.66 -8.23
CA LYS A 213 26.89 -6.51 -7.41
C LYS A 213 27.77 -5.53 -8.19
N GLU A 214 28.52 -6.00 -9.18
CA GLU A 214 29.33 -5.11 -10.02
C GLU A 214 28.51 -4.09 -10.82
N GLN A 215 27.24 -4.40 -11.10
CA GLN A 215 26.30 -3.50 -11.75
C GLN A 215 25.79 -2.44 -10.78
N VAL A 216 25.71 -2.79 -9.47
CA VAL A 216 25.07 -1.97 -8.45
C VAL A 216 26.02 -0.93 -7.91
N GLY A 217 25.72 0.34 -8.17
CA GLY A 217 26.41 1.46 -7.58
C GLY A 217 25.89 1.85 -6.20
N PHE A 218 24.61 1.52 -5.92
CA PHE A 218 23.95 1.93 -4.68
C PHE A 218 22.81 1.00 -4.26
N TRP A 219 22.81 0.59 -2.99
CA TRP A 219 21.73 -0.14 -2.35
C TRP A 219 20.94 0.82 -1.46
N TRP A 220 19.69 1.13 -1.85
CA TRP A 220 18.85 2.03 -1.08
C TRP A 220 17.89 1.29 -0.15
N THR A 221 17.50 1.90 0.96
CA THR A 221 16.54 1.38 1.94
C THR A 221 15.41 2.36 2.25
N ALA A 222 15.49 3.57 1.71
CA ALA A 222 14.45 4.59 1.77
C ALA A 222 14.35 5.30 0.42
N GLU A 223 13.14 5.64 -0.01
CA GLU A 223 12.84 6.27 -1.30
C GLU A 223 13.68 7.53 -1.56
N SER A 224 13.79 8.40 -0.55
CA SER A 224 14.57 9.64 -0.65
C SER A 224 16.05 9.43 -0.96
N GLN A 225 16.62 8.26 -0.60
CA GLN A 225 17.98 7.91 -0.95
C GLN A 225 18.11 7.65 -2.46
N MET A 226 17.14 6.92 -3.05
CA MET A 226 17.13 6.66 -4.49
C MET A 226 16.89 7.96 -5.29
N GLU A 227 15.95 8.79 -4.85
CA GLU A 227 15.70 10.11 -5.43
C GLU A 227 17.00 10.96 -5.45
N GLN A 228 17.69 11.03 -4.31
CA GLN A 228 18.96 11.78 -4.23
C GLN A 228 20.04 11.18 -5.14
N ALA A 229 20.12 9.85 -5.24
CA ALA A 229 21.11 9.18 -6.09
C ALA A 229 20.86 9.43 -7.58
N ILE A 230 19.58 9.46 -8.03
CA ILE A 230 19.20 9.82 -9.40
C ILE A 230 19.48 11.31 -9.66
N ARG A 231 19.10 12.20 -8.76
CA ARG A 231 19.30 13.65 -8.88
C ARG A 231 20.78 14.03 -8.98
N SER A 232 21.62 13.38 -8.20
CA SER A 232 23.08 13.60 -8.24
C SER A 232 23.78 12.84 -9.37
N GLN A 233 23.03 12.06 -10.17
CA GLN A 233 23.55 11.19 -11.24
C GLN A 233 24.55 10.13 -10.73
N ASN A 234 24.56 9.83 -9.43
CA ASN A 234 25.33 8.72 -8.86
C ASN A 234 24.83 7.37 -9.38
N VAL A 235 23.54 7.30 -9.68
CA VAL A 235 22.92 6.21 -10.44
C VAL A 235 22.16 6.79 -11.63
N ILE A 236 22.10 6.03 -12.73
CA ILE A 236 21.42 6.44 -13.97
C ILE A 236 20.18 5.61 -14.26
N ALA A 237 20.04 4.47 -13.58
CA ALA A 237 18.92 3.57 -13.67
C ALA A 237 18.80 2.73 -12.38
N GLY A 238 17.72 1.99 -12.23
CA GLY A 238 17.56 1.05 -11.09
C GLY A 238 16.15 0.58 -10.89
N SER A 239 15.88 -0.01 -9.73
CA SER A 239 14.52 -0.40 -9.32
C SER A 239 13.91 0.69 -8.45
N PHE A 240 12.67 1.07 -8.73
CA PHE A 240 11.94 2.05 -7.90
C PHE A 240 10.43 1.87 -8.03
N PHE A 241 9.66 2.45 -7.12
CA PHE A 241 8.20 2.42 -7.15
C PHE A 241 7.67 3.24 -8.32
N HIS A 242 6.79 2.62 -9.11
CA HIS A 242 6.27 3.19 -10.34
C HIS A 242 5.38 4.42 -10.08
N ASP A 243 4.46 4.31 -9.13
CA ASP A 243 3.57 5.39 -8.71
C ASP A 243 4.35 6.61 -8.20
N VAL A 244 5.37 6.38 -7.38
CA VAL A 244 6.26 7.45 -6.88
C VAL A 244 7.03 8.09 -8.05
N ALA A 245 7.54 7.30 -8.98
CA ALA A 245 8.26 7.82 -10.14
C ALA A 245 7.36 8.69 -11.02
N LEU A 246 6.09 8.32 -11.23
CA LEU A 246 5.13 9.12 -11.98
C LEU A 246 4.85 10.47 -11.30
N LEU A 247 4.64 10.45 -9.97
CA LEU A 247 4.40 11.68 -9.20
C LEU A 247 5.63 12.61 -9.20
N LEU A 248 6.84 12.05 -9.05
CA LEU A 248 8.07 12.82 -9.15
C LEU A 248 8.26 13.44 -10.55
N LYS A 249 7.89 12.70 -11.60
CA LYS A 249 7.95 13.21 -12.98
C LYS A 249 7.00 14.39 -13.20
N GLU A 250 5.80 14.37 -12.60
CA GLU A 250 4.87 15.51 -12.62
C GLU A 250 5.48 16.76 -11.98
N ASP A 251 6.31 16.59 -10.95
CA ASP A 251 7.07 17.65 -10.31
C ASP A 251 8.38 18.03 -11.04
N ASN A 252 8.51 17.63 -12.31
CA ASN A 252 9.68 17.86 -13.16
C ASN A 252 10.99 17.22 -12.63
N PHE A 253 10.88 16.15 -11.88
CA PHE A 253 12.06 15.35 -11.52
C PHE A 253 12.50 14.51 -12.73
N PRO A 254 13.81 14.39 -13.01
CA PRO A 254 14.32 13.67 -14.18
C PRO A 254 14.26 12.15 -13.98
N ILE A 255 13.08 11.59 -14.05
CA ILE A 255 12.83 10.15 -13.88
C ILE A 255 11.80 9.65 -14.91
N ASP A 256 12.13 8.54 -15.55
CA ASP A 256 11.20 7.73 -16.34
C ASP A 256 11.05 6.35 -15.72
N SER A 257 9.88 5.74 -15.87
CA SER A 257 9.59 4.40 -15.38
C SER A 257 9.14 3.51 -16.53
N THR A 258 9.71 2.30 -16.62
CA THR A 258 9.49 1.34 -17.70
C THR A 258 9.05 0.00 -17.13
N PHE A 259 7.95 -0.56 -17.63
CA PHE A 259 7.53 -1.93 -17.32
C PHE A 259 8.44 -2.94 -18.03
N PRO A 260 9.19 -3.79 -17.29
CA PRO A 260 10.11 -4.76 -17.89
C PRO A 260 9.36 -5.93 -18.52
N ILE A 261 9.93 -6.52 -19.56
CA ILE A 261 9.30 -7.64 -20.27
C ILE A 261 9.18 -8.92 -19.44
N GLU A 262 10.01 -9.12 -18.41
CA GLU A 262 9.90 -10.25 -17.48
C GLU A 262 8.77 -10.04 -16.45
N GLY A 263 8.24 -8.83 -16.36
CA GLY A 263 7.28 -8.38 -15.36
C GLY A 263 7.89 -7.46 -14.31
N SER A 264 7.04 -6.59 -13.76
CA SER A 264 7.35 -5.76 -12.60
C SER A 264 7.10 -6.53 -11.32
N PHE A 265 7.91 -6.32 -10.30
CA PHE A 265 7.54 -6.80 -8.96
C PHE A 265 6.31 -6.02 -8.49
N THR A 266 5.34 -6.71 -7.89
CA THR A 266 4.08 -6.10 -7.47
C THR A 266 3.73 -6.43 -6.03
N GLY A 267 3.06 -5.47 -5.38
CA GLY A 267 2.38 -5.68 -4.11
C GLY A 267 0.94 -5.18 -4.17
N ILE A 268 0.09 -5.77 -3.36
CA ILE A 268 -1.32 -5.41 -3.23
C ILE A 268 -1.59 -5.03 -1.78
N ASN A 269 -1.94 -3.77 -1.58
CA ASN A 269 -2.38 -3.27 -0.30
C ASN A 269 -3.82 -3.71 -0.04
N LYS A 270 -4.02 -4.48 1.04
CA LYS A 270 -5.30 -5.05 1.42
C LYS A 270 -5.86 -4.30 2.64
N LEU A 271 -7.11 -3.88 2.55
CA LEU A 271 -7.84 -3.30 3.67
C LEU A 271 -8.39 -4.43 4.56
N CYS A 272 -8.16 -4.29 5.87
CA CYS A 272 -8.48 -5.28 6.89
C CYS A 272 -9.13 -4.61 8.10
N ILE A 273 -9.92 -5.36 8.87
CA ILE A 273 -10.61 -4.88 10.05
C ILE A 273 -9.97 -5.52 11.29
N PRO A 274 -9.35 -4.75 12.21
CA PRO A 274 -8.88 -5.27 13.48
C PRO A 274 -10.01 -5.94 14.28
N SER A 275 -9.75 -7.08 14.92
CA SER A 275 -10.79 -7.89 15.59
C SER A 275 -11.47 -7.15 16.73
N THR A 276 -10.83 -6.15 17.30
CA THR A 276 -11.36 -5.31 18.38
C THR A 276 -12.23 -4.15 17.90
N SER A 277 -12.24 -3.81 16.60
CA SER A 277 -13.13 -2.78 16.08
C SER A 277 -14.59 -3.11 16.35
N LYS A 278 -15.36 -2.13 16.80
CA LYS A 278 -16.81 -2.23 17.04
C LYS A 278 -17.64 -1.71 15.86
N ARG A 279 -16.98 -1.17 14.84
CA ARG A 279 -17.61 -0.55 13.66
C ARG A 279 -17.50 -1.42 12.41
N THR A 280 -17.70 -2.72 12.55
CA THR A 280 -17.51 -3.69 11.45
C THR A 280 -18.33 -3.34 10.20
N GLN A 281 -19.59 -2.93 10.36
CA GLN A 281 -20.48 -2.61 9.22
C GLN A 281 -19.98 -1.37 8.45
N ASP A 282 -19.60 -0.32 9.15
CA ASP A 282 -19.07 0.90 8.53
C ASP A 282 -17.71 0.64 7.86
N ALA A 283 -16.89 -0.20 8.49
CA ALA A 283 -15.60 -0.61 7.94
C ALA A 283 -15.76 -1.47 6.67
N GLU A 284 -16.68 -2.44 6.65
CA GLU A 284 -17.02 -3.22 5.45
C GLU A 284 -17.57 -2.32 4.34
N MET A 285 -18.43 -1.34 4.68
CA MET A 285 -18.95 -0.35 3.73
C MET A 285 -17.81 0.49 3.14
N PHE A 286 -16.86 0.92 3.96
CA PHE A 286 -15.69 1.69 3.48
C PHE A 286 -14.78 0.86 2.56
N ILE A 287 -14.54 -0.41 2.91
CA ILE A 287 -13.75 -1.32 2.08
C ILE A 287 -14.44 -1.56 0.72
N ASP A 288 -15.76 -1.80 0.74
CA ASP A 288 -16.54 -1.97 -0.49
C ASP A 288 -16.56 -0.70 -1.34
N PHE A 289 -16.65 0.47 -0.70
CA PHE A 289 -16.55 1.77 -1.35
C PHE A 289 -15.20 1.94 -2.07
N CYS A 290 -14.08 1.56 -1.45
CA CYS A 290 -12.76 1.59 -2.10
C CYS A 290 -12.69 0.68 -3.34
N ALA A 291 -13.41 -0.43 -3.36
CA ALA A 291 -13.45 -1.37 -4.48
C ALA A 291 -14.38 -0.91 -5.64
N ARG A 292 -15.16 0.15 -5.47
CA ARG A 292 -16.04 0.69 -6.51
C ARG A 292 -15.26 1.12 -7.76
N PRO A 293 -15.82 0.93 -8.96
CA PRO A 293 -15.14 1.29 -10.22
C PRO A 293 -14.68 2.75 -10.30
N ASP A 294 -15.51 3.69 -9.85
CA ASP A 294 -15.18 5.12 -9.84
C ASP A 294 -14.03 5.46 -8.87
N ASN A 295 -13.98 4.78 -7.73
CA ASN A 295 -12.88 4.95 -6.78
C ASN A 295 -11.60 4.25 -7.25
N GLN A 296 -11.71 3.13 -7.96
CA GLN A 296 -10.57 2.51 -8.63
C GLN A 296 -9.98 3.42 -9.72
N ALA A 297 -10.83 4.15 -10.46
CA ALA A 297 -10.38 5.19 -11.37
C ALA A 297 -9.69 6.37 -10.65
N ARG A 298 -10.18 6.76 -9.46
CA ARG A 298 -9.52 7.80 -8.64
C ARG A 298 -8.14 7.38 -8.15
N PHE A 299 -8.00 6.13 -7.66
CA PHE A 299 -6.68 5.59 -7.31
C PHE A 299 -5.69 5.67 -8.47
N ALA A 300 -6.14 5.34 -9.68
CA ALA A 300 -5.30 5.42 -10.87
C ALA A 300 -4.91 6.87 -11.23
N ARG A 301 -5.89 7.78 -11.29
CA ARG A 301 -5.67 9.15 -11.75
C ARG A 301 -4.96 10.05 -10.73
N GLU A 302 -5.30 9.91 -9.45
CA GLU A 302 -4.87 10.83 -8.40
C GLU A 302 -3.72 10.28 -7.55
N MET A 303 -3.59 8.95 -7.47
CA MET A 303 -2.55 8.31 -6.68
C MET A 303 -1.57 7.47 -7.51
N ARG A 304 -1.77 7.42 -8.83
CA ARG A 304 -0.94 6.66 -9.78
C ARG A 304 -0.81 5.16 -9.46
N LEU A 305 -1.78 4.60 -8.73
CA LEU A 305 -1.85 3.19 -8.39
C LEU A 305 -2.63 2.40 -9.45
N ALA A 306 -2.23 1.16 -9.69
CA ALA A 306 -2.97 0.31 -10.62
C ALA A 306 -4.33 -0.11 -10.04
N PRO A 307 -5.40 -0.10 -10.85
CA PRO A 307 -6.70 -0.58 -10.41
C PRO A 307 -6.68 -2.10 -10.21
N VAL A 308 -7.41 -2.57 -9.20
CA VAL A 308 -7.57 -4.01 -8.92
C VAL A 308 -8.73 -4.65 -9.71
N ILE A 309 -9.34 -3.87 -10.59
CA ILE A 309 -10.39 -4.29 -11.52
C ILE A 309 -9.94 -4.04 -12.96
N SER A 310 -10.64 -4.62 -13.93
CA SER A 310 -10.27 -4.43 -15.33
C SER A 310 -10.34 -2.96 -15.76
N GLN A 311 -9.48 -2.57 -16.70
CA GLN A 311 -9.47 -1.25 -17.34
C GLN A 311 -10.90 -0.76 -17.72
N LYS A 312 -11.66 -1.63 -18.39
CA LYS A 312 -13.02 -1.33 -18.82
C LYS A 312 -13.95 -1.01 -17.66
N ARG A 313 -13.85 -1.76 -16.55
CA ARG A 313 -14.68 -1.53 -15.36
C ARG A 313 -14.29 -0.24 -14.65
N ALA A 314 -12.99 0.05 -14.57
CA ALA A 314 -12.49 1.30 -13.99
C ALA A 314 -12.81 2.52 -14.88
N GLY A 315 -13.23 2.33 -16.15
CA GLY A 315 -13.52 3.43 -17.06
C GLY A 315 -12.28 4.24 -17.42
N LEU A 316 -11.10 3.60 -17.42
CA LEU A 316 -9.84 4.21 -17.85
C LEU A 316 -9.67 4.04 -19.36
N ASN A 317 -9.23 5.09 -20.05
CA ASN A 317 -8.81 4.98 -21.44
C ASN A 317 -7.44 4.27 -21.54
N ASP A 318 -6.99 3.95 -22.75
CA ASP A 318 -5.76 3.19 -22.97
C ASP A 318 -4.52 3.92 -22.46
N ILE A 319 -4.49 5.25 -22.56
CA ILE A 319 -3.38 6.07 -22.05
C ILE A 319 -3.35 6.01 -20.52
N GLU A 320 -4.47 6.35 -19.87
CA GLU A 320 -4.59 6.32 -18.40
C GLU A 320 -4.23 4.95 -17.82
N PHE A 321 -4.67 3.86 -18.47
CA PHE A 321 -4.39 2.52 -18.00
C PHE A 321 -2.91 2.14 -18.20
N SER A 322 -2.34 2.44 -19.36
CA SER A 322 -0.93 2.14 -19.66
C SER A 322 0.06 2.95 -18.83
N GLU A 323 -0.36 4.09 -18.28
CA GLU A 323 0.44 4.88 -17.36
C GLU A 323 0.59 4.18 -16.00
N VAL A 324 -0.43 3.48 -15.50
CA VAL A 324 -0.44 2.94 -14.12
C VAL A 324 -0.40 1.41 -14.07
N SER A 325 -0.57 0.73 -15.21
CA SER A 325 -0.70 -0.72 -15.27
C SER A 325 -0.15 -1.29 -16.58
N THR A 326 -0.07 -2.60 -16.66
CA THR A 326 0.46 -3.31 -17.82
C THR A 326 -0.28 -4.63 -18.03
N SER A 327 -0.27 -5.13 -19.28
CA SER A 327 -0.71 -6.49 -19.60
C SER A 327 0.38 -7.56 -19.40
N ILE A 328 1.61 -7.15 -19.08
CA ILE A 328 2.69 -8.08 -18.76
C ILE A 328 2.40 -8.68 -17.39
N GLU A 329 2.50 -10.02 -17.29
CA GLU A 329 2.27 -10.72 -16.03
C GLU A 329 3.24 -10.23 -14.94
N PRO A 330 2.76 -9.69 -13.83
CA PRO A 330 3.63 -9.17 -12.79
C PRO A 330 4.31 -10.29 -12.00
N ILE A 331 5.40 -9.94 -11.34
CA ILE A 331 6.14 -10.81 -10.43
C ILE A 331 5.54 -10.64 -9.03
N PRO A 332 4.76 -11.61 -8.51
CA PRO A 332 4.16 -11.47 -7.19
C PRO A 332 5.19 -11.69 -6.09
N GLN A 333 4.95 -11.11 -4.93
CA GLN A 333 5.73 -11.37 -3.72
C GLN A 333 5.67 -12.85 -3.33
N ALA A 334 6.80 -13.45 -3.02
CA ALA A 334 6.91 -14.83 -2.51
C ALA A 334 6.54 -14.89 -1.02
N ALA A 335 5.33 -14.41 -0.66
CA ALA A 335 4.95 -14.10 0.71
C ALA A 335 5.04 -15.29 1.67
N GLN A 336 4.68 -16.51 1.22
CA GLN A 336 4.81 -17.72 2.03
C GLN A 336 6.28 -18.02 2.38
N THR A 337 7.17 -17.89 1.40
CA THR A 337 8.62 -18.06 1.60
C THR A 337 9.19 -16.97 2.50
N MET A 338 8.75 -15.70 2.28
CA MET A 338 9.17 -14.55 3.11
C MET A 338 8.79 -14.72 4.58
N VAL A 339 7.68 -15.39 4.88
CA VAL A 339 7.29 -15.68 6.28
C VAL A 339 8.01 -16.93 6.80
N LYS A 340 8.01 -18.02 6.03
CA LYS A 340 8.54 -19.32 6.48
C LYS A 340 10.05 -19.31 6.70
N ASP A 341 10.79 -18.67 5.80
CA ASP A 341 12.26 -18.68 5.78
C ASP A 341 12.85 -17.27 6.05
N ALA A 342 12.12 -16.35 6.71
CA ALA A 342 12.51 -14.97 6.97
C ALA A 342 13.93 -14.83 7.52
N ASP A 343 14.25 -15.50 8.62
CA ASP A 343 15.58 -15.44 9.25
C ASP A 343 16.69 -15.98 8.34
N TYR A 344 16.36 -16.98 7.52
CA TYR A 344 17.32 -17.57 6.60
C TYR A 344 17.62 -16.60 5.44
N LEU A 345 16.58 -16.03 4.85
CA LEU A 345 16.65 -15.01 3.81
C LEU A 345 17.45 -13.79 4.29
N GLN A 346 17.08 -13.24 5.45
CA GLN A 346 17.72 -12.05 6.01
C GLN A 346 19.22 -12.28 6.24
N ARG A 347 19.61 -13.43 6.83
CA ARG A 347 21.03 -13.75 7.04
C ARG A 347 21.82 -13.88 5.74
N LEU A 348 21.25 -14.53 4.72
CA LEU A 348 21.93 -14.68 3.43
C LEU A 348 22.07 -13.34 2.71
N TRP A 349 20.99 -12.54 2.72
CA TRP A 349 20.95 -11.21 2.14
C TRP A 349 21.97 -10.28 2.77
N GLN A 350 22.02 -10.22 4.11
CA GLN A 350 23.00 -9.40 4.83
C GLN A 350 24.44 -9.78 4.47
N ARG A 351 24.75 -11.07 4.44
CA ARG A 351 26.08 -11.52 4.02
C ARG A 351 26.39 -11.09 2.59
N MET A 352 25.42 -11.25 1.68
CA MET A 352 25.59 -10.88 0.28
C MET A 352 25.84 -9.37 0.14
N ILE A 353 25.06 -8.51 0.80
CA ILE A 353 25.24 -7.04 0.69
C ILE A 353 26.57 -6.59 1.29
N THR A 354 27.01 -7.17 2.42
CA THR A 354 28.21 -6.72 3.15
C THR A 354 29.53 -7.33 2.65
N SER A 355 29.51 -8.41 1.88
CA SER A 355 30.69 -9.03 1.27
C SER A 355 31.15 -8.26 0.05
#